data_f705fdb80844d3849ed96700fe17c9c8
#
_entry.id   f705fdb80844d3849ed96700fe17c9c8
#
_cell.length_a   1.000
_cell.length_b   1.000
_cell.length_c   1.000
_cell.angle_alpha   90.00
_cell.angle_beta   90.00
_cell.angle_gamma   90.00
#
_symmetry.space_group_name_H-M   'P 1'
#
loop_
_entity.id
_entity.type
_entity.pdbx_description
1 polymer ?
#
loop_
_entity_poly.entity_id
_entity_poly.type
_entity_poly.pdbx_seq_one_letter_code
_entity_poly.pdbx_strand_id
1 'polypeptide(L)'
;MEKIQLHSVLPQVFAQRNDLDSEIWKQDVTFEKGHLYLVEAESGSGKSTFCSYVLGYRHDYSGSVMFDNDVTANYKVSDWVEMRKRHISHLFQELRLFPELTALENVEIKNKITGFKTREQILKWFDMLGIADKVDAKIGRMSFGQQQRVAMMRALCQPFDFILA
;
A
#
# COMPACT_ATOMS: atom_id res chain seq x y z
N MET A 1 8.54 8.10 -9.44
CA MET A 1 9.20 6.80 -9.23
C MET A 1 8.78 5.86 -10.34
N GLU A 2 9.74 5.26 -11.06
CA GLU A 2 9.44 4.42 -12.23
C GLU A 2 9.58 2.93 -11.92
N LYS A 3 10.41 2.57 -10.93
CA LYS A 3 10.63 1.17 -10.57
C LYS A 3 10.92 0.97 -9.08
N ILE A 4 10.53 -0.21 -8.59
CA ILE A 4 10.91 -0.78 -7.29
C ILE A 4 11.77 -2.00 -7.58
N GLN A 5 12.95 -2.09 -6.98
CA GLN A 5 13.90 -3.17 -7.20
C GLN A 5 14.28 -3.84 -5.88
N LEU A 6 14.34 -5.15 -5.91
CA LEU A 6 14.91 -5.96 -4.84
C LEU A 6 16.15 -6.65 -5.40
N HIS A 7 17.30 -6.48 -4.74
CA HIS A 7 18.54 -7.17 -5.08
C HIS A 7 18.90 -8.13 -3.96
N SER A 8 18.72 -9.42 -4.24
CA SER A 8 19.03 -10.53 -3.34
C SER A 8 18.49 -10.34 -1.92
N VAL A 9 17.29 -9.74 -1.81
CA VAL A 9 16.67 -9.46 -0.51
C VAL A 9 16.29 -10.77 0.18
N LEU A 10 16.75 -10.93 1.43
CA LEU A 10 16.36 -12.05 2.29
C LEU A 10 15.90 -11.54 3.65
N PRO A 11 14.62 -11.75 4.01
CA PRO A 11 14.12 -11.45 5.34
C PRO A 11 14.89 -12.20 6.42
N GLN A 12 15.19 -11.53 7.52
CA GLN A 12 15.97 -12.13 8.63
C GLN A 12 15.26 -13.37 9.21
N VAL A 13 13.92 -13.38 9.20
CA VAL A 13 13.10 -14.53 9.64
C VAL A 13 13.31 -15.77 8.76
N PHE A 14 13.81 -15.64 7.54
CA PHE A 14 14.11 -16.74 6.62
C PHE A 14 15.60 -17.04 6.49
N ALA A 15 16.48 -16.36 7.23
CA ALA A 15 17.92 -16.48 7.09
C ALA A 15 18.47 -17.91 7.30
N GLN A 16 17.79 -18.71 8.13
CA GLN A 16 18.17 -20.09 8.43
C GLN A 16 17.43 -21.14 7.58
N ARG A 17 16.54 -20.72 6.68
CA ARG A 17 15.82 -21.64 5.80
C ARG A 17 16.63 -21.97 4.57
N ASN A 18 17.05 -23.23 4.43
CA ASN A 18 17.77 -23.74 3.28
C ASN A 18 16.86 -24.17 2.13
N ASP A 19 15.58 -24.37 2.43
CA ASP A 19 14.50 -24.86 1.56
C ASP A 19 13.64 -23.73 0.96
N LEU A 20 14.12 -22.50 1.02
CA LEU A 20 13.34 -21.34 0.54
C LEU A 20 13.31 -21.34 -0.99
N ASP A 21 12.20 -21.80 -1.55
CA ASP A 21 11.87 -21.64 -2.96
C ASP A 21 11.01 -20.37 -3.14
N SER A 22 11.54 -19.38 -3.88
CA SER A 22 10.89 -18.09 -4.03
C SER A 22 11.41 -17.36 -5.25
N GLU A 23 10.50 -16.81 -6.03
CA GLU A 23 10.82 -15.92 -7.16
C GLU A 23 11.13 -14.47 -6.73
N ILE A 24 10.99 -14.16 -5.44
CA ILE A 24 11.25 -12.82 -4.88
C ILE A 24 12.46 -12.83 -3.95
N TRP A 25 12.47 -13.75 -2.97
CA TRP A 25 13.54 -13.77 -1.97
C TRP A 25 14.82 -14.36 -2.53
N LYS A 26 15.97 -13.72 -2.27
CA LYS A 26 17.30 -14.02 -2.81
C LYS A 26 17.42 -13.84 -4.34
N GLN A 27 16.41 -13.24 -4.98
CA GLN A 27 16.43 -12.96 -6.41
C GLN A 27 16.62 -11.46 -6.66
N ASP A 28 16.96 -11.13 -7.90
CA ASP A 28 16.94 -9.76 -8.39
C ASP A 28 15.62 -9.54 -9.13
N VAL A 29 14.74 -8.76 -8.53
CA VAL A 29 13.37 -8.54 -9.02
C VAL A 29 13.12 -7.06 -9.23
N THR A 30 12.47 -6.71 -10.34
CA THR A 30 12.07 -5.34 -10.66
C THR A 30 10.58 -5.27 -10.90
N PHE A 31 9.92 -4.34 -10.24
CA PHE A 31 8.54 -3.95 -10.48
C PHE A 31 8.53 -2.60 -11.15
N GLU A 32 7.95 -2.51 -12.35
CA GLU A 32 7.89 -1.31 -13.15
C GLU A 32 6.51 -0.64 -13.05
N LYS A 33 6.50 0.69 -13.02
CA LYS A 33 5.29 1.49 -13.02
C LYS A 33 4.43 1.20 -14.24
N GLY A 34 3.11 1.18 -14.04
CA GLY A 34 2.14 0.94 -15.10
C GLY A 34 1.90 -0.54 -15.41
N HIS A 35 2.55 -1.46 -14.70
CA HIS A 35 2.32 -2.89 -14.80
C HIS A 35 1.50 -3.42 -13.62
N LEU A 36 0.76 -4.50 -13.87
CA LEU A 36 0.06 -5.26 -12.84
C LEU A 36 0.86 -6.52 -12.51
N TYR A 37 1.21 -6.68 -11.24
CA TYR A 37 1.92 -7.85 -10.73
C TYR A 37 1.02 -8.60 -9.74
N LEU A 38 0.91 -9.90 -9.92
CA LEU A 38 0.27 -10.79 -8.96
C LEU A 38 1.36 -11.54 -8.19
N VAL A 39 1.41 -11.35 -6.88
CA VAL A 39 2.33 -12.06 -5.98
C VAL A 39 1.57 -13.17 -5.28
N GLU A 40 1.73 -14.39 -5.79
CA GLU A 40 1.13 -15.59 -5.22
C GLU A 40 2.13 -16.28 -4.28
N ALA A 41 1.67 -16.68 -3.11
CA ALA A 41 2.47 -17.46 -2.18
C ALA A 41 1.62 -17.99 -1.03
N GLU A 42 2.05 -19.08 -0.44
CA GLU A 42 1.41 -19.69 0.73
C GLU A 42 1.36 -18.74 1.94
N SER A 43 0.51 -19.08 2.91
CA SER A 43 0.48 -18.33 4.17
C SER A 43 1.83 -18.46 4.90
N GLY A 44 2.34 -17.33 5.43
CA GLY A 44 3.64 -17.31 6.11
C GLY A 44 4.86 -17.21 5.20
N SER A 45 4.71 -17.15 3.89
CA SER A 45 5.81 -17.01 2.91
C SER A 45 6.41 -15.61 2.79
N GLY A 46 5.86 -14.62 3.51
CA GLY A 46 6.42 -13.27 3.58
C GLY A 46 5.74 -12.20 2.72
N LYS A 47 4.52 -12.42 2.18
CA LYS A 47 3.78 -11.38 1.42
C LYS A 47 3.65 -10.06 2.18
N SER A 48 3.18 -10.11 3.43
CA SER A 48 3.08 -8.91 4.28
C SER A 48 4.44 -8.33 4.66
N THR A 49 5.48 -9.17 4.71
CA THR A 49 6.87 -8.74 4.93
C THR A 49 7.37 -7.95 3.72
N PHE A 50 7.10 -8.42 2.50
CA PHE A 50 7.40 -7.70 1.26
C PHE A 50 6.76 -6.30 1.27
N CYS A 51 5.45 -6.22 1.52
CA CYS A 51 4.77 -4.92 1.63
C CYS A 51 5.41 -4.02 2.70
N SER A 52 5.80 -4.60 3.86
CA SER A 52 6.43 -3.84 4.94
C SER A 52 7.80 -3.28 4.57
N TYR A 53 8.58 -4.00 3.75
CA TYR A 53 9.87 -3.53 3.25
C TYR A 53 9.69 -2.41 2.21
N VAL A 54 8.82 -2.60 1.24
CA VAL A 54 8.51 -1.59 0.23
C VAL A 54 7.93 -0.31 0.86
N LEU A 55 7.16 -0.42 1.94
CA LEU A 55 6.61 0.73 2.66
C LEU A 55 7.57 1.34 3.70
N GLY A 56 8.74 0.73 3.92
CA GLY A 56 9.71 1.19 4.90
C GLY A 56 9.24 1.05 6.34
N TYR A 57 8.40 0.07 6.64
CA TYR A 57 7.97 -0.24 8.01
C TYR A 57 8.94 -1.19 8.70
N ARG A 58 9.70 -1.97 7.95
CA ARG A 58 10.70 -2.91 8.44
C ARG A 58 11.96 -2.83 7.59
N HIS A 59 13.11 -3.12 8.21
CA HIS A 59 14.44 -3.10 7.57
C HIS A 59 15.30 -4.31 7.96
N ASP A 60 14.68 -5.35 8.53
CA ASP A 60 15.32 -6.58 8.98
C ASP A 60 15.50 -7.58 7.83
N TYR A 61 16.34 -7.21 6.87
CA TYR A 61 16.70 -8.02 5.71
C TYR A 61 18.17 -7.83 5.34
N SER A 62 18.73 -8.80 4.63
CA SER A 62 19.96 -8.64 3.85
C SER A 62 19.65 -8.35 2.38
N GLY A 63 20.64 -7.92 1.60
CA GLY A 63 20.42 -7.43 0.24
C GLY A 63 20.02 -5.96 0.23
N SER A 64 19.39 -5.49 -0.85
CA SER A 64 18.98 -4.09 -0.97
C SER A 64 17.60 -3.93 -1.62
N VAL A 65 16.83 -2.98 -1.11
CA VAL A 65 15.61 -2.46 -1.74
C VAL A 65 15.96 -1.11 -2.32
N MET A 66 15.60 -0.89 -3.58
CA MET A 66 15.88 0.37 -4.28
C MET A 66 14.60 0.92 -4.92
N PHE A 67 14.51 2.24 -4.95
CA PHE A 67 13.51 2.98 -5.73
C PHE A 67 14.24 3.80 -6.79
N ASP A 68 13.99 3.49 -8.05
CA ASP A 68 14.78 3.97 -9.19
C ASP A 68 16.27 3.68 -9.00
N ASN A 69 17.09 4.69 -8.70
CA ASN A 69 18.52 4.55 -8.46
C ASN A 69 18.90 4.71 -6.98
N ASP A 70 17.94 4.92 -6.09
CA ASP A 70 18.18 5.23 -4.69
C ASP A 70 18.03 3.99 -3.81
N VAL A 71 19.07 3.68 -3.03
CA VAL A 71 19.03 2.61 -2.02
C VAL A 71 18.23 3.08 -0.81
N THR A 72 17.14 2.40 -0.50
CA THR A 72 16.21 2.81 0.56
C THR A 72 16.81 2.74 1.97
N ALA A 73 17.90 1.97 2.16
CA ALA A 73 18.65 1.95 3.43
C ALA A 73 19.24 3.32 3.80
N ASN A 74 19.44 4.21 2.83
CA ASN A 74 19.93 5.58 3.06
C ASN A 74 18.81 6.58 3.33
N TYR A 75 17.54 6.17 3.27
CA TYR A 75 16.39 7.07 3.44
C TYR A 75 16.25 7.52 4.88
N LYS A 76 16.03 8.83 5.03
CA LYS A 76 15.63 9.45 6.30
C LYS A 76 14.11 9.33 6.49
N VAL A 77 13.64 9.66 7.66
CA VAL A 77 12.20 9.68 7.95
C VAL A 77 11.42 10.58 6.97
N SER A 78 11.99 11.74 6.60
CA SER A 78 11.41 12.66 5.61
C SER A 78 11.19 12.01 4.25
N ASP A 79 12.16 11.20 3.79
CA ASP A 79 12.12 10.54 2.48
C ASP A 79 11.01 9.47 2.48
N TRP A 80 10.93 8.67 3.53
CA TRP A 80 9.84 7.71 3.71
C TRP A 80 8.46 8.35 3.82
N VAL A 81 8.36 9.53 4.45
CA VAL A 81 7.10 10.30 4.49
C VAL A 81 6.70 10.71 3.08
N GLU A 82 7.62 11.24 2.28
CA GLU A 82 7.34 11.65 0.91
C GLU A 82 6.96 10.45 0.03
N MET A 83 7.68 9.33 0.15
CA MET A 83 7.36 8.10 -0.58
C MET A 83 5.93 7.62 -0.31
N ARG A 84 5.53 7.50 0.96
CA ARG A 84 4.17 7.08 1.35
C ARG A 84 3.09 8.12 1.07
N LYS A 85 3.46 9.38 0.91
CA LYS A 85 2.54 10.47 0.64
C LYS A 85 2.21 10.61 -0.85
N ARG A 86 3.20 10.34 -1.74
CA ARG A 86 3.09 10.67 -3.16
C ARG A 86 3.38 9.54 -4.13
N HIS A 87 4.10 8.51 -3.71
CA HIS A 87 4.61 7.49 -4.64
C HIS A 87 4.05 6.10 -4.40
N ILE A 88 3.81 5.72 -3.14
CA ILE A 88 3.33 4.39 -2.81
C ILE A 88 2.04 4.48 -2.00
N SER A 89 0.95 3.96 -2.54
CA SER A 89 -0.29 3.77 -1.80
C SER A 89 -0.42 2.34 -1.30
N HIS A 90 -1.19 2.12 -0.25
CA HIS A 90 -1.43 0.81 0.32
C HIS A 90 -2.90 0.62 0.70
N LEU A 91 -3.50 -0.42 0.16
CA LEU A 91 -4.80 -0.94 0.59
C LEU A 91 -4.55 -2.07 1.60
N PHE A 92 -4.83 -1.80 2.87
CA PHE A 92 -4.62 -2.77 3.94
C PHE A 92 -5.66 -3.89 3.90
N GLN A 93 -5.23 -5.12 4.10
CA GLN A 93 -6.10 -6.29 4.17
C GLN A 93 -7.16 -6.14 5.28
N GLU A 94 -6.78 -5.60 6.45
CA GLU A 94 -7.69 -5.33 7.57
C GLU A 94 -8.45 -4.00 7.40
N LEU A 95 -8.41 -3.39 6.21
CA LEU A 95 -9.02 -2.11 5.83
C LEU A 95 -8.55 -0.90 6.65
N ARG A 96 -8.29 -1.04 7.94
CA ARG A 96 -7.82 -0.01 8.89
C ARG A 96 -8.65 1.28 8.82
N LEU A 97 -9.96 1.13 8.71
CA LEU A 97 -10.90 2.24 8.77
C LEU A 97 -11.18 2.62 10.23
N PHE A 98 -11.61 3.85 10.43
CA PHE A 98 -12.03 4.37 11.74
C PHE A 98 -13.55 4.19 11.88
N PRO A 99 -14.03 3.27 12.74
CA PRO A 99 -15.45 2.91 12.82
C PRO A 99 -16.36 4.07 13.26
N GLU A 100 -15.81 5.01 14.03
CA GLU A 100 -16.53 6.18 14.57
C GLU A 100 -16.74 7.29 13.55
N LEU A 101 -15.89 7.33 12.52
CA LEU A 101 -15.95 8.32 11.45
C LEU A 101 -16.89 7.88 10.34
N THR A 102 -17.41 8.85 9.60
CA THR A 102 -18.22 8.58 8.40
C THR A 102 -17.35 8.00 7.28
N ALA A 103 -18.00 7.46 6.26
CA ALA A 103 -17.33 6.97 5.07
C ALA A 103 -16.53 8.08 4.39
N LEU A 104 -17.12 9.27 4.23
CA LEU A 104 -16.44 10.42 3.64
C LEU A 104 -15.23 10.87 4.48
N GLU A 105 -15.39 10.99 5.79
CA GLU A 105 -14.28 11.37 6.68
C GLU A 105 -13.10 10.41 6.60
N ASN A 106 -13.36 9.09 6.51
CA ASN A 106 -12.32 8.08 6.32
C ASN A 106 -11.54 8.29 5.01
N VAL A 107 -12.22 8.63 3.92
CA VAL A 107 -11.57 8.93 2.63
C VAL A 107 -10.78 10.24 2.72
N GLU A 108 -11.35 11.26 3.35
CA GLU A 108 -10.73 12.58 3.47
C GLU A 108 -9.45 12.60 4.33
N ILE A 109 -9.25 11.65 5.26
CA ILE A 109 -8.01 11.54 6.04
C ILE A 109 -6.77 11.54 5.13
N LYS A 110 -6.79 10.74 4.08
CA LYS A 110 -5.67 10.69 3.12
C LYS A 110 -5.68 11.90 2.18
N ASN A 111 -6.85 12.27 1.70
CA ASN A 111 -6.96 13.38 0.75
C ASN A 111 -6.48 14.71 1.33
N LYS A 112 -6.75 14.98 2.60
CA LYS A 112 -6.31 16.23 3.29
C LYS A 112 -4.80 16.38 3.38
N ILE A 113 -4.04 15.30 3.27
CA ILE A 113 -2.57 15.34 3.31
C ILE A 113 -2.00 15.97 2.02
N THR A 114 -2.64 15.73 0.87
CA THR A 114 -2.12 16.14 -0.44
C THR A 114 -3.07 17.04 -1.23
N GLY A 115 -4.34 17.09 -0.88
CA GLY A 115 -5.36 17.79 -1.67
C GLY A 115 -5.57 17.20 -3.07
N PHE A 116 -5.30 15.89 -3.24
CA PHE A 116 -5.21 15.26 -4.55
C PHE A 116 -6.55 15.20 -5.31
N LYS A 117 -7.65 15.01 -4.58
CA LYS A 117 -9.00 14.95 -5.16
C LYS A 117 -9.88 16.07 -4.63
N THR A 118 -10.75 16.61 -5.49
CA THR A 118 -11.80 17.52 -5.04
C THR A 118 -12.91 16.72 -4.33
N ARG A 119 -13.66 17.40 -3.46
CA ARG A 119 -14.82 16.79 -2.81
C ARG A 119 -15.83 16.23 -3.83
N GLU A 120 -16.05 16.95 -4.92
CA GLU A 120 -16.95 16.52 -5.99
C GLU A 120 -16.48 15.20 -6.64
N GLN A 121 -15.17 15.06 -6.91
CA GLN A 121 -14.60 13.82 -7.43
C GLN A 121 -14.78 12.65 -6.45
N ILE A 122 -14.59 12.89 -5.16
CA ILE A 122 -14.82 11.87 -4.13
C ILE A 122 -16.29 11.45 -4.09
N LEU A 123 -17.23 12.39 -4.10
CA LEU A 123 -18.66 12.09 -4.10
C LEU A 123 -19.07 11.31 -5.36
N LYS A 124 -18.52 11.63 -6.53
CA LYS A 124 -18.73 10.86 -7.75
C LYS A 124 -18.27 9.40 -7.60
N TRP A 125 -17.19 9.14 -6.87
CA TRP A 125 -16.76 7.78 -6.61
C TRP A 125 -17.72 7.01 -5.71
N PHE A 126 -18.33 7.67 -4.72
CA PHE A 126 -19.40 7.05 -3.91
C PHE A 126 -20.57 6.60 -4.79
N ASP A 127 -20.96 7.42 -5.76
CA ASP A 127 -22.01 7.07 -6.72
C ASP A 127 -21.58 5.91 -7.63
N MET A 128 -20.43 6.00 -8.26
CA MET A 128 -19.90 4.93 -9.14
C MET A 128 -19.76 3.57 -8.45
N LEU A 129 -19.48 3.57 -7.15
CA LEU A 129 -19.33 2.34 -6.36
C LEU A 129 -20.65 1.88 -5.71
N GLY A 130 -21.77 2.55 -6.01
CA GLY A 130 -23.10 2.17 -5.53
C GLY A 130 -23.26 2.31 -4.01
N ILE A 131 -22.61 3.31 -3.40
CA ILE A 131 -22.68 3.62 -1.97
C ILE A 131 -22.94 5.12 -1.72
N ALA A 132 -23.58 5.82 -2.67
CA ALA A 132 -23.89 7.25 -2.54
C ALA A 132 -24.72 7.57 -1.28
N ASP A 133 -25.62 6.67 -0.89
CA ASP A 133 -26.45 6.80 0.33
C ASP A 133 -25.65 6.59 1.63
N LYS A 134 -24.37 6.22 1.56
CA LYS A 134 -23.49 5.92 2.70
C LYS A 134 -22.45 7.00 2.99
N VAL A 135 -22.42 8.10 2.25
CA VAL A 135 -21.42 9.18 2.40
C VAL A 135 -21.26 9.60 3.86
N ASP A 136 -22.39 9.84 4.55
CA ASP A 136 -22.42 10.30 5.94
C ASP A 136 -22.67 9.16 6.95
N ALA A 137 -22.70 7.90 6.48
CA ALA A 137 -22.84 6.76 7.36
C ALA A 137 -21.52 6.45 8.07
N LYS A 138 -21.58 6.17 9.38
CA LYS A 138 -20.42 5.70 10.15
C LYS A 138 -19.98 4.32 9.67
N ILE A 139 -18.68 4.12 9.55
CA ILE A 139 -18.09 2.86 9.07
C ILE A 139 -18.58 1.66 9.89
N GLY A 140 -18.70 1.79 11.22
CA GLY A 140 -19.19 0.71 12.09
C GLY A 140 -20.61 0.24 11.80
N ARG A 141 -21.38 0.96 10.98
CA ARG A 141 -22.74 0.60 10.55
C ARG A 141 -22.84 0.11 9.10
N MET A 142 -21.68 0.00 8.42
CA MET A 142 -21.61 -0.43 7.03
C MET A 142 -21.30 -1.91 6.93
N SER A 143 -21.79 -2.58 5.87
CA SER A 143 -21.38 -3.94 5.56
C SER A 143 -19.89 -4.02 5.22
N PHE A 144 -19.29 -5.19 5.36
CA PHE A 144 -17.87 -5.39 5.04
C PHE A 144 -17.52 -4.98 3.59
N GLY A 145 -18.37 -5.36 2.62
CA GLY A 145 -18.18 -4.96 1.22
C GLY A 145 -18.29 -3.44 0.99
N GLN A 146 -19.13 -2.74 1.75
CA GLN A 146 -19.18 -1.28 1.71
C GLN A 146 -17.90 -0.67 2.32
N GLN A 147 -17.43 -1.22 3.43
CA GLN A 147 -16.17 -0.82 4.06
C GLN A 147 -14.97 -1.02 3.12
N GLN A 148 -14.93 -2.15 2.39
CA GLN A 148 -13.88 -2.40 1.38
C GLN A 148 -13.85 -1.31 0.30
N ARG A 149 -15.01 -0.89 -0.20
CA ARG A 149 -15.11 0.21 -1.18
C ARG A 149 -14.58 1.53 -0.62
N VAL A 150 -14.91 1.86 0.63
CA VAL A 150 -14.38 3.06 1.31
C VAL A 150 -12.86 2.98 1.49
N ALA A 151 -12.34 1.82 1.90
CA ALA A 151 -10.89 1.62 2.05
C ALA A 151 -10.14 1.76 0.72
N MET A 152 -10.71 1.25 -0.37
CA MET A 152 -10.19 1.42 -1.71
C MET A 152 -10.18 2.90 -2.12
N MET A 153 -11.29 3.62 -1.93
CA MET A 153 -11.36 5.06 -2.21
C MET A 153 -10.31 5.83 -1.42
N ARG A 154 -10.14 5.53 -0.13
CA ARG A 154 -9.12 6.16 0.71
C ARG A 154 -7.71 5.90 0.18
N ALA A 155 -7.41 4.68 -0.26
CA ALA A 155 -6.10 4.37 -0.85
C ALA A 155 -5.85 5.13 -2.16
N LEU A 156 -6.89 5.37 -2.96
CA LEU A 156 -6.82 6.10 -4.23
C LEU A 156 -6.86 7.64 -4.07
N CYS A 157 -7.12 8.17 -2.85
CA CYS A 157 -7.19 9.60 -2.57
C CYS A 157 -5.83 10.26 -2.28
N GLN A 158 -4.75 9.71 -2.81
CA GLN A 158 -3.42 10.31 -2.82
C GLN A 158 -2.76 10.07 -4.19
N PRO A 159 -1.77 10.86 -4.58
CA PRO A 159 -0.91 10.52 -5.72
C PRO A 159 -0.18 9.21 -5.45
N PHE A 160 0.04 8.40 -6.46
CA PHE A 160 0.86 7.20 -6.37
C PHE A 160 1.42 6.80 -7.73
N ASP A 161 2.59 6.19 -7.73
CA ASP A 161 3.18 5.49 -8.85
C ASP A 161 2.94 3.98 -8.73
N PHE A 162 2.89 3.48 -7.47
CA PHE A 162 2.59 2.09 -7.13
C PHE A 162 1.49 2.01 -6.07
N ILE A 163 0.65 1.00 -6.19
CA ILE A 163 -0.33 0.63 -5.16
C ILE A 163 -0.13 -0.83 -4.77
N LEU A 164 -0.04 -1.09 -3.47
CA LEU A 164 -0.01 -2.42 -2.88
C LEU A 164 -1.41 -2.76 -2.35
N ALA A 165 -1.96 -3.92 -2.72
CA ALA A 165 -3.30 -4.36 -2.32
C ALA A 165 -3.32 -5.81 -1.83
#